data_92fdb52e48d9604e0ede4eb2e4cfd54f
#
_entry.id   92fdb52e48d9604e0ede4eb2e4cfd54f
#
_cell.length_a   1.000
_cell.length_b   1.000
_cell.length_c   1.000
_cell.angle_alpha   90.00
_cell.angle_beta   90.00
_cell.angle_gamma   90.00
#
_symmetry.space_group_name_H-M   'P 1'
#
loop_
_entity.id
_entity.type
_entity.pdbx_description
1 polymer ?
#
loop_
_entity_poly.entity_id
_entity_poly.type
_entity_poly.pdbx_seq_one_letter_code
_entity_poly.pdbx_strand_id
1 'polypeptide(L)'
;MKRKSFSMVKKIAVLSMATIMLIGCTGCGSKKSHVLTITNVSYDPTREFYEAYNPLFEKYYKEKTGKEVDIIQSHGGSGAQARSVVEGCNADVVTLALEHDITLIEQTGLIEKGWEQEFADDSSPYTSTIVFLVRKGNPKQRII
;
A
#
# COMPACT_ATOMS: atom_id res chain seq x y z
N MET A 1 -55.35 42.13 -22.71
CA MET A 1 -54.18 42.53 -21.95
C MET A 1 -53.68 41.46 -20.95
N LYS A 2 -53.79 40.12 -21.17
CA LYS A 2 -53.38 39.06 -20.23
C LYS A 2 -52.14 38.26 -20.64
N ARG A 3 -51.65 38.37 -21.87
CA ARG A 3 -50.51 37.55 -22.37
C ARG A 3 -49.09 38.03 -21.98
N LYS A 4 -48.91 39.31 -21.69
CA LYS A 4 -47.56 39.86 -21.33
C LYS A 4 -47.13 39.57 -19.88
N SER A 5 -48.09 39.47 -18.95
CA SER A 5 -47.81 39.20 -17.53
C SER A 5 -47.31 37.77 -17.31
N PHE A 6 -47.83 36.77 -18.04
CA PHE A 6 -47.45 35.37 -17.91
C PHE A 6 -46.00 35.07 -18.40
N SER A 7 -45.56 35.85 -19.40
CA SER A 7 -44.16 35.75 -19.90
C SER A 7 -43.14 36.30 -18.92
N MET A 8 -43.48 37.34 -18.17
CA MET A 8 -42.60 37.96 -17.19
C MET A 8 -42.40 37.06 -15.97
N VAL A 9 -43.46 36.43 -15.47
CA VAL A 9 -43.41 35.49 -14.35
C VAL A 9 -42.53 34.27 -14.67
N LYS A 10 -42.66 33.73 -15.91
CA LYS A 10 -41.79 32.63 -16.36
C LYS A 10 -40.30 33.02 -16.44
N LYS A 11 -39.98 34.23 -16.88
CA LYS A 11 -38.58 34.74 -16.94
C LYS A 11 -37.99 34.96 -15.56
N ILE A 12 -38.80 35.43 -14.61
CA ILE A 12 -38.36 35.63 -13.22
C ILE A 12 -38.14 34.27 -12.54
N ALA A 13 -39.02 33.28 -12.77
CA ALA A 13 -38.86 31.93 -12.22
C ALA A 13 -37.63 31.20 -12.76
N VAL A 14 -37.32 31.36 -14.06
CA VAL A 14 -36.11 30.80 -14.66
C VAL A 14 -34.81 31.48 -14.14
N LEU A 15 -34.87 32.80 -13.93
CA LEU A 15 -33.73 33.55 -13.42
C LEU A 15 -33.44 33.22 -11.95
N SER A 16 -34.47 32.99 -11.12
CA SER A 16 -34.30 32.60 -9.71
C SER A 16 -33.77 31.18 -9.57
N MET A 17 -34.16 30.27 -10.47
CA MET A 17 -33.68 28.89 -10.47
C MET A 17 -32.20 28.78 -10.92
N ALA A 18 -31.74 29.66 -11.81
CA ALA A 18 -30.36 29.77 -12.23
C ALA A 18 -29.44 30.33 -11.12
N THR A 19 -29.96 31.25 -10.30
CA THR A 19 -29.20 31.85 -9.18
C THR A 19 -28.99 30.87 -8.03
N ILE A 20 -29.90 29.94 -7.80
CA ILE A 20 -29.80 28.92 -6.75
C ILE A 20 -28.75 27.85 -7.12
N MET A 21 -28.55 27.57 -8.42
CA MET A 21 -27.49 26.63 -8.86
C MET A 21 -26.05 27.18 -8.75
N LEU A 22 -25.87 28.50 -8.69
CA LEU A 22 -24.52 29.09 -8.55
C LEU A 22 -23.98 29.15 -7.10
N ILE A 23 -24.85 28.96 -6.10
CA ILE A 23 -24.45 29.03 -4.68
C ILE A 23 -24.03 27.65 -4.14
N GLY A 24 -24.27 26.58 -4.90
CA GLY A 24 -23.95 25.18 -4.51
C GLY A 24 -22.50 24.75 -4.68
N CYS A 25 -21.60 25.58 -5.23
CA CYS A 25 -20.22 25.19 -5.53
C CYS A 25 -19.14 25.78 -4.59
N THR A 26 -19.52 26.29 -3.42
CA THR A 26 -18.53 26.42 -2.34
C THR A 26 -18.36 25.08 -1.66
N GLY A 27 -17.92 24.09 -2.42
CA GLY A 27 -17.42 22.83 -1.89
C GLY A 27 -16.26 23.16 -0.96
N CYS A 28 -16.39 22.78 0.31
CA CYS A 28 -15.28 22.70 1.25
C CYS A 28 -14.08 22.13 0.55
N GLY A 29 -13.10 22.94 0.25
CA GLY A 29 -11.75 22.52 -0.08
C GLY A 29 -11.18 21.87 1.17
N SER A 30 -11.58 20.65 1.45
CA SER A 30 -10.83 19.77 2.32
C SER A 30 -9.44 19.75 1.72
N LYS A 31 -8.47 20.41 2.37
CA LYS A 31 -7.07 20.16 2.13
C LYS A 31 -6.89 18.67 2.38
N LYS A 32 -6.96 17.86 1.32
CA LYS A 32 -6.45 16.50 1.37
C LYS A 32 -4.96 16.70 1.69
N SER A 33 -4.61 16.55 2.96
CA SER A 33 -3.24 16.26 3.30
C SER A 33 -2.92 15.01 2.49
N HIS A 34 -2.01 15.12 1.52
CA HIS A 34 -1.51 13.96 0.79
C HIS A 34 -0.74 13.14 1.84
N VAL A 35 -1.44 12.19 2.45
CA VAL A 35 -0.80 11.15 3.27
C VAL A 35 0.03 10.35 2.29
N LEU A 36 1.33 10.22 2.58
CA LEU A 36 2.20 9.35 1.82
C LEU A 36 1.74 7.91 2.06
N THR A 37 1.55 7.16 0.99
CA THR A 37 1.21 5.74 1.09
C THR A 37 2.42 4.91 0.66
N ILE A 38 2.79 3.91 1.46
CA ILE A 38 3.83 2.93 1.16
C ILE A 38 3.17 1.56 1.10
N THR A 39 3.34 0.87 -0.03
CA THR A 39 2.87 -0.51 -0.20
C THR A 39 4.01 -1.47 0.08
N ASN A 40 3.89 -2.25 1.18
CA ASN A 40 4.84 -3.30 1.54
C ASN A 40 4.27 -4.68 1.17
N VAL A 41 4.96 -5.37 0.29
CA VAL A 41 4.63 -6.71 -0.18
C VAL A 41 5.59 -7.69 0.49
N SER A 42 5.05 -8.58 1.34
CA SER A 42 5.88 -9.47 2.14
C SER A 42 5.36 -10.92 2.15
N TYR A 43 6.20 -11.86 2.58
CA TYR A 43 5.79 -13.25 2.74
C TYR A 43 5.10 -13.48 4.09
N ASP A 44 4.21 -14.48 4.15
CA ASP A 44 3.29 -14.70 5.28
C ASP A 44 3.91 -14.71 6.68
N PRO A 45 5.06 -15.35 6.94
CA PRO A 45 5.65 -15.38 8.29
C PRO A 45 6.04 -14.02 8.86
N THR A 46 6.04 -12.95 8.07
CA THR A 46 6.37 -11.60 8.53
C THR A 46 5.16 -10.81 9.03
N ARG A 47 3.97 -11.41 9.01
CA ARG A 47 2.70 -10.74 9.34
C ARG A 47 2.75 -10.06 10.71
N GLU A 48 3.00 -10.82 11.76
CA GLU A 48 3.03 -10.31 13.13
C GLU A 48 4.16 -9.28 13.34
N PHE A 49 5.28 -9.48 12.64
CA PHE A 49 6.37 -8.52 12.66
C PHE A 49 5.91 -7.17 12.13
N TYR A 50 5.29 -7.11 10.96
CA TYR A 50 4.85 -5.86 10.36
C TYR A 50 3.64 -5.25 11.07
N GLU A 51 2.74 -6.05 11.64
CA GLU A 51 1.66 -5.56 12.50
C GLU A 51 2.20 -4.77 13.70
N ALA A 52 3.32 -5.21 14.27
CA ALA A 52 3.98 -4.50 15.36
C ALA A 52 4.87 -3.35 14.89
N TYR A 53 5.57 -3.50 13.77
CA TYR A 53 6.56 -2.55 13.27
C TYR A 53 5.92 -1.32 12.60
N ASN A 54 4.89 -1.51 11.76
CA ASN A 54 4.32 -0.42 10.97
C ASN A 54 3.85 0.77 11.82
N PRO A 55 3.12 0.60 12.94
CA PRO A 55 2.74 1.72 13.79
C PRO A 55 3.93 2.48 14.40
N LEU A 56 5.03 1.78 14.67
CA LEU A 56 6.26 2.40 15.18
C LEU A 56 6.92 3.24 14.09
N PHE A 57 6.96 2.73 12.87
CA PHE A 57 7.51 3.46 11.73
C PHE A 57 6.66 4.69 11.38
N GLU A 58 5.34 4.59 11.37
CA GLU A 58 4.42 5.71 11.11
C GLU A 58 4.64 6.83 12.13
N LYS A 59 4.76 6.48 13.41
CA LYS A 59 5.06 7.43 14.48
C LYS A 59 6.43 8.07 14.28
N TYR A 60 7.47 7.29 14.04
CA TYR A 60 8.83 7.76 13.78
C TYR A 60 8.88 8.71 12.58
N TYR A 61 8.21 8.34 11.47
CA TYR A 61 8.18 9.13 10.25
C TYR A 61 7.50 10.48 10.49
N LYS A 62 6.38 10.50 11.21
CA LYS A 62 5.67 11.72 11.59
C LYS A 62 6.52 12.63 12.49
N GLU A 63 7.20 12.06 13.47
CA GLU A 63 8.11 12.82 14.37
C GLU A 63 9.30 13.42 13.60
N LYS A 64 9.85 12.71 12.63
CA LYS A 64 11.01 13.14 11.85
C LYS A 64 10.68 14.14 10.75
N THR A 65 9.55 13.98 10.08
CA THR A 65 9.22 14.73 8.86
C THR A 65 8.05 15.70 9.02
N GLY A 66 7.28 15.58 10.10
CA GLY A 66 6.02 16.29 10.30
C GLY A 66 4.88 15.82 9.38
N LYS A 67 5.09 14.76 8.58
CA LYS A 67 4.12 14.22 7.63
C LYS A 67 3.58 12.88 8.12
N GLU A 68 2.36 12.57 7.74
CA GLU A 68 1.77 11.25 7.96
C GLU A 68 2.11 10.30 6.81
N VAL A 69 2.29 9.04 7.14
CA VAL A 69 2.45 7.93 6.20
C VAL A 69 1.43 6.86 6.55
N ASP A 70 0.88 6.21 5.54
CA ASP A 70 -0.03 5.06 5.65
C ASP A 70 0.64 3.85 4.98
N ILE A 71 0.68 2.71 5.66
CA ILE A 71 1.34 1.52 5.15
C ILE A 71 0.30 0.49 4.74
N ILE A 72 0.20 0.27 3.44
CA ILE A 72 -0.61 -0.82 2.88
C ILE A 72 0.25 -2.09 2.92
N GLN A 73 -0.23 -3.09 3.66
CA GLN A 73 0.47 -4.35 3.84
C GLN A 73 -0.19 -5.47 3.05
N SER A 74 0.61 -6.18 2.23
CA SER A 74 0.21 -7.43 1.55
C SER A 74 1.06 -8.58 2.07
N HIS A 75 0.40 -9.69 2.44
CA HIS A 75 1.07 -10.92 2.88
C HIS A 75 0.65 -12.10 2.01
N GLY A 76 1.59 -12.97 1.69
CA GLY A 76 1.32 -14.17 0.88
C GLY A 76 2.53 -15.09 0.78
N GLY A 77 2.43 -16.14 -0.02
CA GLY A 77 3.59 -16.99 -0.32
C GLY A 77 4.68 -16.22 -1.08
N SER A 78 5.95 -16.36 -0.67
CA SER A 78 7.08 -15.58 -1.18
C SER A 78 7.14 -15.51 -2.71
N GLY A 79 7.18 -16.66 -3.39
CA GLY A 79 7.19 -16.69 -4.86
C GLY A 79 5.89 -16.19 -5.52
N ALA A 80 4.75 -16.24 -4.82
CA ALA A 80 3.50 -15.65 -5.33
C ALA A 80 3.55 -14.12 -5.26
N GLN A 81 4.08 -13.58 -4.18
CA GLN A 81 4.30 -12.13 -4.02
C GLN A 81 5.32 -11.61 -5.06
N ALA A 82 6.43 -12.32 -5.28
CA ALA A 82 7.39 -11.96 -6.32
C ALA A 82 6.73 -11.88 -7.70
N ARG A 83 5.97 -12.91 -8.08
CA ARG A 83 5.23 -12.90 -9.37
C ARG A 83 4.22 -11.77 -9.45
N SER A 84 3.48 -11.49 -8.39
CA SER A 84 2.53 -10.38 -8.36
C SER A 84 3.19 -9.03 -8.66
N VAL A 85 4.38 -8.79 -8.10
CA VAL A 85 5.16 -7.57 -8.36
C VAL A 85 5.63 -7.53 -9.81
N VAL A 86 6.17 -8.63 -10.33
CA VAL A 86 6.58 -8.75 -11.75
C VAL A 86 5.40 -8.52 -12.71
N GLU A 87 4.19 -8.95 -12.32
CA GLU A 87 2.96 -8.79 -13.10
C GLU A 87 2.31 -7.40 -12.93
N GLY A 88 2.93 -6.50 -12.17
CA GLY A 88 2.52 -5.10 -12.07
C GLY A 88 1.82 -4.69 -10.78
N CYS A 89 1.89 -5.50 -9.71
CA CYS A 89 1.51 -5.04 -8.39
C CYS A 89 2.43 -3.88 -7.99
N ASN A 90 1.84 -2.74 -7.67
CA ASN A 90 2.61 -1.58 -7.24
C ASN A 90 3.11 -1.81 -5.81
N ALA A 91 4.39 -2.09 -5.65
CA ALA A 91 5.07 -2.28 -4.39
C ALA A 91 6.19 -1.25 -4.24
N ASP A 92 6.26 -0.60 -3.09
CA ASP A 92 7.36 0.31 -2.74
C ASP A 92 8.44 -0.43 -1.95
N VAL A 93 8.05 -1.48 -1.22
CA VAL A 93 8.96 -2.34 -0.45
C VAL A 93 8.57 -3.79 -0.66
N VAL A 94 9.55 -4.66 -0.82
CA VAL A 94 9.37 -6.11 -0.84
C VAL A 94 10.20 -6.78 0.25
N THR A 95 9.62 -7.73 0.99
CA THR A 95 10.31 -8.56 1.99
C THR A 95 9.94 -10.01 1.75
N LEU A 96 10.81 -10.72 1.07
CA LEU A 96 10.56 -12.08 0.60
C LEU A 96 11.49 -13.09 1.29
N ALA A 97 11.15 -14.37 1.23
CA ALA A 97 11.85 -15.41 1.98
C ALA A 97 13.18 -15.82 1.34
N LEU A 98 13.31 -15.66 0.04
CA LEU A 98 14.44 -16.18 -0.72
C LEU A 98 15.04 -15.09 -1.61
N GLU A 99 16.36 -15.04 -1.68
CA GLU A 99 17.11 -14.22 -2.63
C GLU A 99 16.60 -14.42 -4.08
N HIS A 100 16.35 -15.67 -4.47
CA HIS A 100 15.82 -15.99 -5.79
C HIS A 100 14.52 -15.24 -6.14
N ASP A 101 13.63 -15.02 -5.17
CA ASP A 101 12.38 -14.32 -5.39
C ASP A 101 12.61 -12.81 -5.63
N ILE A 102 13.62 -12.22 -4.97
CA ILE A 102 14.03 -10.83 -5.23
C ILE A 102 14.74 -10.72 -6.57
N THR A 103 15.63 -11.66 -6.89
CA THR A 103 16.32 -11.72 -8.20
C THR A 103 15.34 -11.80 -9.37
N LEU A 104 14.21 -12.47 -9.19
CA LEU A 104 13.15 -12.51 -10.20
C LEU A 104 12.58 -11.11 -10.49
N ILE A 105 12.42 -10.28 -9.47
CA ILE A 105 11.96 -8.90 -9.61
C ILE A 105 13.08 -8.04 -10.24
N GLU A 106 14.33 -8.21 -9.80
CA GLU A 106 15.50 -7.52 -10.38
C GLU A 106 15.60 -7.73 -11.89
N GLN A 107 15.36 -8.96 -12.38
CA GLN A 107 15.41 -9.28 -13.81
C GLN A 107 14.42 -8.49 -14.66
N THR A 108 13.36 -7.95 -14.05
CA THR A 108 12.41 -7.06 -14.73
C THR A 108 12.83 -5.59 -14.73
N GLY A 109 13.90 -5.25 -14.00
CA GLY A 109 14.38 -3.87 -13.85
C GLY A 109 13.62 -3.03 -12.83
N LEU A 110 12.77 -3.65 -12.00
CA LEU A 110 12.04 -2.96 -10.93
C LEU A 110 12.90 -2.77 -9.67
N ILE A 111 13.95 -3.55 -9.52
CA ILE A 111 14.99 -3.40 -8.48
C ILE A 111 16.33 -3.24 -9.20
N GLU A 112 17.18 -2.36 -8.68
CA GLU A 112 18.52 -2.14 -9.22
C GLU A 112 19.43 -3.35 -8.92
N LYS A 113 20.41 -3.59 -9.81
CA LYS A 113 21.40 -4.63 -9.61
C LYS A 113 22.30 -4.29 -8.43
N GLY A 114 22.62 -5.31 -7.63
CA GLY A 114 23.44 -5.14 -6.45
C GLY A 114 22.67 -4.69 -5.21
N TRP A 115 21.37 -4.87 -5.21
CA TRP A 115 20.47 -4.57 -4.09
C TRP A 115 20.91 -5.22 -2.77
N GLU A 116 21.59 -6.37 -2.82
CA GLU A 116 22.12 -7.07 -1.64
C GLU A 116 23.14 -6.22 -0.89
N GLN A 117 23.84 -5.32 -1.58
CA GLN A 117 24.93 -4.52 -1.03
C GLN A 117 24.49 -3.13 -0.56
N GLU A 118 23.21 -2.77 -0.71
CA GLU A 118 22.71 -1.46 -0.31
C GLU A 118 22.65 -1.29 1.21
N PHE A 119 22.34 -2.36 1.93
CA PHE A 119 22.27 -2.35 3.39
C PHE A 119 23.17 -3.41 3.99
N ALA A 120 23.40 -3.32 5.31
CA ALA A 120 24.14 -4.35 6.05
C ALA A 120 23.45 -5.72 5.95
N ASP A 121 24.22 -6.77 6.21
CA ASP A 121 23.74 -8.15 6.26
C ASP A 121 23.00 -8.59 4.97
N ASP A 122 23.59 -8.25 3.81
CA ASP A 122 23.06 -8.56 2.48
C ASP A 122 21.59 -8.05 2.28
N SER A 123 21.32 -6.85 2.78
CA SER A 123 19.99 -6.23 2.77
C SER A 123 18.89 -7.10 3.41
N SER A 124 19.30 -7.97 4.35
CA SER A 124 18.40 -8.88 5.07
C SER A 124 18.05 -8.32 6.45
N PRO A 125 16.80 -7.91 6.71
CA PRO A 125 16.41 -7.34 7.99
C PRO A 125 16.42 -8.37 9.14
N TYR A 126 16.34 -9.65 8.83
CA TYR A 126 16.41 -10.80 9.76
C TYR A 126 16.63 -12.10 9.00
N THR A 127 16.99 -13.16 9.73
CA THR A 127 17.15 -14.50 9.19
C THR A 127 16.19 -15.47 9.85
N SER A 128 15.88 -16.56 9.16
CA SER A 128 15.02 -17.63 9.65
C SER A 128 15.66 -18.98 9.39
N THR A 129 15.25 -19.99 10.14
CA THR A 129 15.73 -21.36 10.01
C THR A 129 14.58 -22.32 9.71
N ILE A 130 14.78 -23.20 8.74
CA ILE A 130 13.85 -24.29 8.47
C ILE A 130 14.13 -25.43 9.45
N VAL A 131 13.08 -25.90 10.12
CA VAL A 131 13.13 -27.03 11.04
C VAL A 131 12.14 -28.11 10.62
N PHE A 132 12.48 -29.36 10.90
CA PHE A 132 11.56 -30.47 10.69
C PHE A 132 10.68 -30.65 11.93
N LEU A 133 9.38 -30.49 11.75
CA LEU A 133 8.40 -30.80 12.77
C LEU A 133 7.92 -32.25 12.61
N VAL A 134 8.17 -33.07 13.60
CA VAL A 134 7.73 -34.48 13.63
C VAL A 134 6.82 -34.73 14.81
N ARG A 135 5.78 -35.56 14.60
CA ARG A 135 4.87 -35.95 15.67
C ARG A 135 5.62 -36.79 16.70
N LYS A 136 5.37 -36.56 18.00
CA LYS A 136 5.90 -37.41 19.10
C LYS A 136 5.54 -38.86 18.86
N GLY A 137 6.53 -39.76 18.94
CA GLY A 137 6.34 -41.18 18.70
C GLY A 137 6.34 -41.60 17.22
N ASN A 138 6.82 -40.75 16.31
CA ASN A 138 7.00 -41.13 14.92
C ASN A 138 7.96 -42.32 14.81
N PRO A 139 7.46 -43.52 14.30
CA PRO A 139 8.27 -44.71 14.25
C PRO A 139 9.38 -44.68 13.21
N LYS A 140 9.35 -43.73 12.30
CA LYS A 140 10.38 -43.52 11.27
C LYS A 140 11.33 -42.37 11.63
N GLN A 141 11.85 -42.37 12.86
CA GLN A 141 12.92 -41.43 13.26
C GLN A 141 14.20 -41.67 12.44
N ARG A 142 14.17 -41.39 11.14
CA ARG A 142 15.39 -41.33 10.34
C ARG A 142 15.83 -39.88 10.32
N ILE A 143 16.84 -39.57 11.13
CA ILE A 143 17.72 -38.46 10.87
C ILE A 143 18.56 -38.93 9.69
N ILE A 144 18.38 -38.31 8.54
CA ILE A 144 19.25 -38.50 7.37
C ILE A 144 20.41 -37.51 7.53
#